data_69b46a2c7d647def0c1aaf7b8d9b1fa9
#
_entry.id   69b46a2c7d647def0c1aaf7b8d9b1fa9
#
_cell.length_a   1.000
_cell.length_b   1.000
_cell.length_c   1.000
_cell.angle_alpha   90.00
_cell.angle_beta   90.00
_cell.angle_gamma   90.00
#
_symmetry.space_group_name_H-M   'P 1'
#
loop_
_entity.id
_entity.type
_entity.pdbx_description
1 polymer ?
#
loop_
_entity_poly.entity_id
_entity_poly.type
_entity_poly.pdbx_seq_one_letter_code
_entity_poly.pdbx_strand_id
1 'polypeptide(L)'
;MTLRSEINFSEDKKYLPVLDHGFVGLVDHMGSDSAIVQAARVSYGDGTKQVQDDRNLIRYLMRHEHTTPFEMCEVKFHIKLPIFVMRQLVRHRTASMNEYSARYSVLTDEFYIPELEQIQKQSTTNKQGREESAWGFEEKRNVQHSFQRSFFNAYKEYENLLGKDDNGLARELARSVLPVGGYTELYWKANLKNFLHMARLRMDPHAQWEIQEFARAMYDLVKPLFPEACQAFEDYQQNSMRLSKMEIDLVKRLLNKTTWLDLIEDQRSEDGIAKAYGLSKRELNEFKTKLLDL
;
A
#
# COMPACT_ATOMS: atom_id res chain seq x y z
N MET A 1 -12.71 21.27 -5.36
CA MET A 1 -12.32 20.19 -4.45
C MET A 1 -13.62 19.56 -3.98
N THR A 2 -13.84 18.28 -4.25
CA THR A 2 -15.08 17.62 -3.83
C THR A 2 -14.98 17.40 -2.32
N LEU A 3 -15.89 18.00 -1.55
CA LEU A 3 -15.96 17.79 -0.11
C LEU A 3 -16.47 16.37 0.19
N ARG A 4 -16.08 15.77 1.32
CA ARG A 4 -16.57 14.44 1.72
C ARG A 4 -18.10 14.35 1.71
N SER A 5 -18.78 15.42 2.10
CA SER A 5 -20.26 15.52 2.06
C SER A 5 -20.85 15.44 0.64
N GLU A 6 -20.02 15.69 -0.39
CA GLU A 6 -20.42 15.62 -1.80
C GLU A 6 -20.09 14.25 -2.43
N ILE A 7 -19.32 13.38 -1.73
CA ILE A 7 -18.96 12.06 -2.22
C ILE A 7 -20.03 11.05 -1.81
N ASN A 8 -20.74 10.53 -2.81
CA ASN A 8 -21.67 9.42 -2.59
C ASN A 8 -20.93 8.09 -2.74
N PHE A 9 -20.39 7.57 -1.65
CA PHE A 9 -19.60 6.31 -1.63
C PHE A 9 -20.38 5.09 -2.14
N SER A 10 -21.71 5.12 -2.15
CA SER A 10 -22.52 4.01 -2.67
C SER A 10 -22.64 4.02 -4.20
N GLU A 11 -22.50 5.17 -4.82
CA GLU A 11 -22.66 5.37 -6.27
C GLU A 11 -21.32 5.60 -6.97
N ASP A 12 -20.39 6.32 -6.34
CA ASP A 12 -19.07 6.62 -6.92
C ASP A 12 -18.07 5.54 -6.55
N LYS A 13 -17.99 4.49 -7.36
CA LYS A 13 -17.05 3.37 -7.21
C LYS A 13 -15.56 3.77 -7.25
N LYS A 14 -15.27 5.03 -7.55
CA LYS A 14 -13.89 5.56 -7.54
C LYS A 14 -13.45 6.02 -6.14
N TYR A 15 -14.36 6.11 -5.18
CA TYR A 15 -14.08 6.53 -3.81
C TYR A 15 -14.43 5.44 -2.81
N LEU A 16 -13.48 5.12 -1.94
CA LEU A 16 -13.65 4.16 -0.85
C LEU A 16 -13.50 4.87 0.50
N PRO A 17 -14.45 4.71 1.44
CA PRO A 17 -14.28 5.21 2.80
C PRO A 17 -13.19 4.41 3.53
N VAL A 18 -12.38 5.08 4.33
CA VAL A 18 -11.31 4.48 5.11
C VAL A 18 -11.30 5.12 6.50
N LEU A 19 -11.28 4.32 7.55
CA LEU A 19 -11.44 4.75 8.94
C LEU A 19 -12.78 5.49 9.17
N ASP A 20 -12.85 6.30 10.25
CA ASP A 20 -14.08 7.00 10.63
C ASP A 20 -14.43 8.20 9.71
N HIS A 21 -13.43 9.01 9.32
CA HIS A 21 -13.63 10.22 8.51
C HIS A 21 -12.82 10.28 7.20
N GLY A 22 -11.97 9.29 6.96
CA GLY A 22 -11.09 9.25 5.81
C GLY A 22 -11.72 8.66 4.55
N PHE A 23 -11.01 8.82 3.44
CA PHE A 23 -11.32 8.17 2.17
C PHE A 23 -10.10 8.10 1.26
N VAL A 24 -10.19 7.24 0.25
CA VAL A 24 -9.30 7.19 -0.92
C VAL A 24 -10.16 7.28 -2.17
N GLY A 25 -9.86 8.21 -3.05
CA GLY A 25 -10.49 8.35 -4.37
C GLY A 25 -9.46 8.23 -5.49
N LEU A 26 -9.75 7.41 -6.51
CA LEU A 26 -8.95 7.36 -7.73
C LEU A 26 -9.42 8.47 -8.69
N VAL A 27 -8.60 9.52 -8.82
CA VAL A 27 -8.94 10.71 -9.63
C VAL A 27 -8.62 10.48 -11.10
N ASP A 28 -7.47 9.87 -11.38
CA ASP A 28 -6.95 9.74 -12.72
C ASP A 28 -5.89 8.63 -12.80
N HIS A 29 -5.69 8.09 -14.01
CA HIS A 29 -4.61 7.14 -14.28
C HIS A 29 -4.15 7.27 -15.73
N MET A 30 -2.93 6.84 -15.99
CA MET A 30 -2.36 6.74 -17.33
C MET A 30 -1.84 5.33 -17.56
N GLY A 31 -2.23 4.74 -18.69
CA GLY A 31 -1.78 3.41 -19.10
C GLY A 31 -2.68 2.27 -18.64
N SER A 32 -2.23 1.07 -18.94
CA SER A 32 -2.85 -0.22 -18.62
C SER A 32 -1.79 -1.31 -18.75
N ASP A 33 -2.14 -2.59 -18.53
CA ASP A 33 -1.21 -3.70 -18.79
C ASP A 33 -0.65 -3.69 -20.22
N SER A 34 -1.46 -3.30 -21.22
CA SER A 34 -1.00 -3.17 -22.60
C SER A 34 0.05 -2.07 -22.80
N ALA A 35 -0.01 -0.98 -22.03
CA ALA A 35 0.99 0.08 -22.09
C ALA A 35 2.35 -0.39 -21.51
N ILE A 36 2.34 -1.23 -20.47
CA ILE A 36 3.55 -1.87 -19.93
C ILE A 36 4.21 -2.73 -21.00
N VAL A 37 3.41 -3.55 -21.68
CA VAL A 37 3.86 -4.42 -22.77
C VAL A 37 4.41 -3.62 -23.95
N GLN A 38 3.73 -2.55 -24.35
CA GLN A 38 4.17 -1.65 -25.40
C GLN A 38 5.52 -1.03 -25.06
N ALA A 39 5.68 -0.52 -23.85
CA ALA A 39 6.92 0.06 -23.38
C ALA A 39 8.08 -0.95 -23.36
N ALA A 40 7.80 -2.19 -22.94
CA ALA A 40 8.81 -3.25 -22.94
C ALA A 40 9.25 -3.61 -24.36
N ARG A 41 8.31 -3.66 -25.30
CA ARG A 41 8.58 -4.04 -26.70
C ARG A 41 9.40 -3.02 -27.50
N VAL A 42 9.43 -1.76 -27.09
CA VAL A 42 10.28 -0.74 -27.70
C VAL A 42 11.78 -1.11 -27.67
N SER A 43 12.16 -1.95 -26.70
CA SER A 43 13.54 -2.43 -26.54
C SER A 43 13.90 -3.58 -27.51
N TYR A 44 12.93 -4.11 -28.26
CA TYR A 44 13.17 -5.18 -29.23
C TYR A 44 13.42 -4.57 -30.62
N GLY A 45 14.63 -4.77 -31.16
CA GLY A 45 14.95 -4.46 -32.56
C GLY A 45 14.31 -5.46 -33.54
N ASP A 46 14.36 -5.13 -34.84
CA ASP A 46 13.91 -6.01 -35.89
C ASP A 46 14.62 -7.37 -35.82
N GLY A 47 13.84 -8.45 -35.92
CA GLY A 47 14.36 -9.83 -35.86
C GLY A 47 14.43 -10.47 -34.47
N THR A 48 14.09 -9.77 -33.41
CA THR A 48 14.02 -10.36 -32.05
C THR A 48 12.71 -11.16 -31.91
N LYS A 49 12.83 -12.39 -31.37
CA LYS A 49 11.67 -13.23 -31.07
C LYS A 49 10.78 -12.54 -30.00
N GLN A 50 9.60 -12.08 -30.41
CA GLN A 50 8.65 -11.44 -29.48
C GLN A 50 8.01 -12.50 -28.59
N VAL A 51 7.88 -12.19 -27.30
CA VAL A 51 6.99 -12.94 -26.40
C VAL A 51 5.56 -12.62 -26.83
N GLN A 52 4.83 -13.62 -27.36
CA GLN A 52 3.48 -13.42 -27.91
C GLN A 52 2.42 -13.21 -26.81
N ASP A 53 2.67 -13.67 -25.59
CA ASP A 53 1.77 -13.59 -24.46
C ASP A 53 2.14 -12.41 -23.56
N ASP A 54 1.28 -11.41 -23.54
CA ASP A 54 1.43 -10.16 -22.78
C ASP A 54 1.52 -10.43 -21.27
N ARG A 55 0.70 -11.37 -20.74
CA ARG A 55 0.74 -11.78 -19.35
C ARG A 55 2.10 -12.36 -18.96
N ASN A 56 2.61 -13.28 -19.75
CA ASN A 56 3.93 -13.88 -19.49
C ASN A 56 5.06 -12.87 -19.58
N LEU A 57 4.95 -11.85 -20.44
CA LEU A 57 5.92 -10.76 -20.50
C LEU A 57 5.88 -9.91 -19.22
N ILE A 58 4.71 -9.48 -18.77
CA ILE A 58 4.55 -8.70 -17.52
C ILE A 58 5.10 -9.48 -16.33
N ARG A 59 4.76 -10.77 -16.21
CA ARG A 59 5.28 -11.66 -15.15
C ARG A 59 6.80 -11.76 -15.20
N TYR A 60 7.38 -11.90 -16.40
CA TYR A 60 8.83 -11.92 -16.58
C TYR A 60 9.48 -10.61 -16.12
N LEU A 61 8.95 -9.47 -16.54
CA LEU A 61 9.46 -8.15 -16.17
C LEU A 61 9.43 -7.95 -14.64
N MET A 62 8.33 -8.32 -14.00
CA MET A 62 8.17 -8.19 -12.55
C MET A 62 9.16 -9.09 -11.80
N ARG A 63 9.30 -10.36 -12.20
CA ARG A 63 10.16 -11.35 -11.57
C ARG A 63 11.64 -10.99 -11.65
N HIS A 64 12.05 -10.39 -12.77
CA HIS A 64 13.44 -9.98 -13.01
C HIS A 64 13.73 -8.52 -12.68
N GLU A 65 12.79 -7.84 -12.01
CA GLU A 65 12.92 -6.45 -11.56
C GLU A 65 13.21 -5.45 -12.71
N HIS A 66 12.68 -5.72 -13.92
CA HIS A 66 12.71 -4.78 -15.02
C HIS A 66 11.63 -3.71 -14.81
N THR A 67 11.98 -2.61 -14.16
CA THR A 67 11.00 -1.65 -13.60
C THR A 67 10.51 -0.61 -14.60
N THR A 68 11.34 -0.19 -15.55
CA THR A 68 11.05 0.93 -16.48
C THR A 68 9.70 0.80 -17.22
N PRO A 69 9.26 -0.39 -17.72
CA PRO A 69 7.96 -0.48 -18.38
C PRO A 69 6.79 -0.14 -17.45
N PHE A 70 6.87 -0.48 -16.15
CA PHE A 70 5.84 -0.12 -15.16
C PHE A 70 5.87 1.37 -14.81
N GLU A 71 7.00 2.05 -15.00
CA GLU A 71 7.16 3.48 -14.75
C GLU A 71 6.47 4.34 -15.81
N MET A 72 6.10 3.74 -16.97
CA MET A 72 5.33 4.40 -18.02
C MET A 72 3.83 4.49 -17.75
N CYS A 73 3.37 3.94 -16.63
CA CYS A 73 2.00 4.06 -16.15
C CYS A 73 1.94 4.88 -14.89
N GLU A 74 0.88 5.67 -14.69
CA GLU A 74 0.71 6.53 -13.52
C GLU A 74 -0.67 6.37 -12.88
N VAL A 75 -0.74 6.65 -11.57
CA VAL A 75 -1.98 6.69 -10.80
C VAL A 75 -2.02 7.94 -9.93
N LYS A 76 -3.22 8.55 -9.81
CA LYS A 76 -3.43 9.80 -9.06
C LYS A 76 -4.64 9.64 -8.15
N PHE A 77 -4.42 9.89 -6.88
CA PHE A 77 -5.44 9.76 -5.83
C PHE A 77 -5.75 11.10 -5.19
N HIS A 78 -6.99 11.22 -4.72
CA HIS A 78 -7.44 12.17 -3.72
C HIS A 78 -7.63 11.42 -2.41
N ILE A 79 -6.93 11.82 -1.36
CA ILE A 79 -6.89 11.06 -0.11
C ILE A 79 -7.19 12.00 1.05
N LYS A 80 -8.07 11.58 1.95
CA LYS A 80 -8.29 12.21 3.25
C LYS A 80 -7.88 11.23 4.34
N LEU A 81 -6.90 11.61 5.17
CA LEU A 81 -6.32 10.72 6.18
C LEU A 81 -5.82 11.53 7.39
N PRO A 82 -5.66 10.89 8.58
CA PRO A 82 -5.06 11.54 9.73
C PRO A 82 -3.61 11.97 9.46
N ILE A 83 -3.20 13.10 10.00
CA ILE A 83 -1.83 13.65 9.82
C ILE A 83 -0.76 12.63 10.24
N PHE A 84 -0.95 11.87 11.33
CA PHE A 84 0.04 10.86 11.73
C PHE A 84 0.18 9.72 10.71
N VAL A 85 -0.87 9.39 9.96
CA VAL A 85 -0.84 8.42 8.84
C VAL A 85 -0.16 9.04 7.63
N MET A 86 -0.49 10.30 7.32
CA MET A 86 0.14 11.07 6.24
C MET A 86 1.66 11.12 6.41
N ARG A 87 2.17 11.26 7.64
CA ARG A 87 3.61 11.24 7.96
C ARG A 87 4.31 9.94 7.53
N GLN A 88 3.58 8.83 7.39
CA GLN A 88 4.10 7.57 6.86
C GLN A 88 4.02 7.52 5.32
N LEU A 89 2.95 8.07 4.73
CA LEU A 89 2.78 8.13 3.29
C LEU A 89 3.84 9.05 2.64
N VAL A 90 4.18 10.19 3.24
CA VAL A 90 5.19 11.13 2.75
C VAL A 90 6.61 10.55 2.69
N ARG A 91 6.87 9.42 3.35
CA ARG A 91 8.17 8.72 3.25
C ARG A 91 8.39 8.10 1.86
N HIS A 92 7.35 7.94 1.06
CA HIS A 92 7.43 7.53 -0.34
C HIS A 92 7.74 8.74 -1.22
N ARG A 93 9.02 9.10 -1.29
CA ARG A 93 9.53 10.37 -1.88
C ARG A 93 9.47 10.43 -3.41
N THR A 94 9.24 9.30 -4.07
CA THR A 94 9.10 9.21 -5.54
C THR A 94 7.65 9.46 -5.99
N ALA A 95 6.93 10.28 -5.27
CA ALA A 95 5.57 10.69 -5.55
C ALA A 95 5.45 12.20 -5.55
N SER A 96 4.50 12.74 -6.33
CA SER A 96 4.08 14.13 -6.26
C SER A 96 2.91 14.26 -5.29
N MET A 97 2.98 15.24 -4.39
CA MET A 97 1.94 15.47 -3.40
C MET A 97 1.56 16.95 -3.38
N ASN A 98 0.27 17.21 -3.22
CA ASN A 98 -0.27 18.56 -2.97
C ASN A 98 -1.29 18.44 -1.84
N GLU A 99 -0.96 18.97 -0.68
CA GLU A 99 -1.74 18.86 0.55
C GLU A 99 -2.55 20.13 0.80
N TYR A 100 -3.73 19.98 1.37
CA TYR A 100 -4.56 21.05 1.88
C TYR A 100 -3.79 21.93 2.86
N SER A 101 -3.88 23.25 2.69
CA SER A 101 -3.13 24.17 3.52
C SER A 101 -3.97 24.78 4.64
N ALA A 102 -3.67 24.38 5.86
CA ALA A 102 -4.21 24.98 7.08
C ALA A 102 -3.72 26.44 7.34
N ARG A 103 -2.92 27.02 6.43
CA ARG A 103 -2.57 28.44 6.46
C ARG A 103 -3.68 29.30 5.81
N TYR A 104 -4.36 28.73 4.82
CA TYR A 104 -5.37 29.46 4.05
C TYR A 104 -6.80 29.20 4.50
N SER A 105 -7.03 28.09 5.18
CA SER A 105 -8.36 27.66 5.61
C SER A 105 -8.36 27.21 7.05
N VAL A 106 -9.49 27.36 7.72
CA VAL A 106 -9.75 26.77 9.04
C VAL A 106 -9.87 25.27 8.88
N LEU A 107 -9.18 24.50 9.72
CA LEU A 107 -9.28 23.05 9.75
C LEU A 107 -10.65 22.62 10.31
N THR A 108 -11.18 21.53 9.79
CA THR A 108 -12.43 20.93 10.28
C THR A 108 -12.22 20.25 11.64
N ASP A 109 -13.29 20.18 12.45
CA ASP A 109 -13.32 19.43 13.71
C ASP A 109 -13.50 17.92 13.41
N GLU A 110 -12.51 17.34 12.74
CA GLU A 110 -12.51 15.94 12.40
C GLU A 110 -11.19 15.30 12.85
N PHE A 111 -11.29 14.37 13.80
CA PHE A 111 -10.17 13.67 14.39
C PHE A 111 -10.41 12.17 14.38
N TYR A 112 -9.35 11.42 14.14
CA TYR A 112 -9.41 9.96 14.15
C TYR A 112 -9.67 9.42 15.55
N ILE A 113 -10.80 8.75 15.73
CA ILE A 113 -11.16 8.01 16.92
C ILE A 113 -11.06 6.52 16.62
N PRO A 114 -10.10 5.79 17.21
CA PRO A 114 -9.95 4.38 16.93
C PRO A 114 -11.16 3.57 17.39
N GLU A 115 -11.57 2.58 16.60
CA GLU A 115 -12.54 1.57 17.01
C GLU A 115 -12.02 0.77 18.20
N LEU A 116 -12.92 0.21 19.01
CA LEU A 116 -12.54 -0.50 20.24
C LEU A 116 -11.61 -1.69 19.98
N GLU A 117 -11.80 -2.36 18.84
CA GLU A 117 -10.98 -3.50 18.39
C GLU A 117 -9.54 -3.07 18.12
N GLN A 118 -9.32 -1.82 17.70
CA GLN A 118 -8.01 -1.25 17.41
C GLN A 118 -7.29 -0.68 18.63
N ILE A 119 -7.99 -0.56 19.76
CA ILE A 119 -7.40 -0.12 21.04
C ILE A 119 -6.76 -1.33 21.72
N GLN A 120 -5.44 -1.44 21.55
CA GLN A 120 -4.63 -2.56 22.02
C GLN A 120 -3.37 -2.06 22.73
N LYS A 121 -2.75 -2.93 23.53
CA LYS A 121 -1.49 -2.61 24.22
C LYS A 121 -0.30 -2.58 23.26
N GLN A 122 0.79 -1.99 23.71
CA GLN A 122 2.07 -2.09 23.04
C GLN A 122 2.51 -3.55 23.00
N SER A 123 2.93 -4.03 21.81
CA SER A 123 3.47 -5.37 21.65
C SER A 123 4.76 -5.54 22.47
N THR A 124 4.88 -6.68 23.12
CA THR A 124 6.05 -7.08 23.91
C THR A 124 7.16 -7.64 23.01
N THR A 125 6.81 -8.21 21.88
CA THR A 125 7.74 -8.83 20.90
C THR A 125 8.14 -7.86 19.79
N ASN A 126 7.18 -7.11 19.26
CA ASN A 126 7.41 -6.06 18.27
C ASN A 126 7.17 -4.69 18.90
N LYS A 127 8.22 -4.05 19.38
CA LYS A 127 8.16 -2.73 20.05
C LYS A 127 7.55 -1.58 19.21
N GLN A 128 7.23 -1.82 17.94
CA GLN A 128 6.60 -0.84 17.04
C GLN A 128 5.12 -1.11 16.81
N GLY A 129 4.62 -2.29 17.20
CA GLY A 129 3.26 -2.74 16.92
C GLY A 129 2.37 -2.83 18.14
N ARG A 130 1.13 -3.17 17.89
CA ARG A 130 0.11 -3.52 18.87
C ARG A 130 0.03 -5.04 18.99
N GLU A 131 -0.40 -5.54 20.16
CA GLU A 131 -0.73 -6.95 20.34
C GLU A 131 -2.08 -7.06 21.05
N GLU A 132 -2.76 -8.18 20.86
CA GLU A 132 -4.00 -8.46 21.58
C GLU A 132 -3.80 -8.24 23.08
N SER A 133 -4.64 -7.40 23.66
CA SER A 133 -4.57 -7.06 25.07
C SER A 133 -5.76 -7.65 25.80
N ALA A 134 -5.53 -8.04 27.04
CA ALA A 134 -6.59 -8.45 27.98
C ALA A 134 -7.46 -7.29 28.46
N TRP A 135 -7.39 -6.10 27.83
CA TRP A 135 -8.26 -4.98 28.19
C TRP A 135 -9.72 -5.32 27.90
N GLY A 136 -10.56 -5.16 28.92
CA GLY A 136 -11.98 -5.30 28.81
C GLY A 136 -12.62 -4.14 28.03
N PHE A 137 -13.90 -4.29 27.73
CA PHE A 137 -14.70 -3.30 27.00
C PHE A 137 -14.66 -1.91 27.65
N GLU A 138 -14.82 -1.83 28.98
CA GLU A 138 -14.84 -0.55 29.70
C GLU A 138 -13.47 0.15 29.70
N GLU A 139 -12.36 -0.60 29.78
CA GLU A 139 -11.02 -0.03 29.70
C GLU A 139 -10.76 0.59 28.31
N LYS A 140 -11.12 -0.13 27.24
CA LYS A 140 -11.00 0.37 25.85
C LYS A 140 -11.90 1.59 25.62
N ARG A 141 -13.12 1.60 26.16
CA ARG A 141 -14.04 2.72 26.08
C ARG A 141 -13.50 3.95 26.81
N ASN A 142 -12.90 3.78 27.98
CA ASN A 142 -12.25 4.87 28.72
C ASN A 142 -11.09 5.49 27.92
N VAL A 143 -10.30 4.66 27.22
CA VAL A 143 -9.25 5.14 26.31
C VAL A 143 -9.87 5.93 25.17
N GLN A 144 -10.91 5.42 24.52
CA GLN A 144 -11.61 6.10 23.42
C GLN A 144 -12.18 7.46 23.87
N HIS A 145 -12.82 7.54 25.04
CA HIS A 145 -13.28 8.81 25.63
C HIS A 145 -12.13 9.77 25.92
N SER A 146 -10.95 9.26 26.26
CA SER A 146 -9.76 10.11 26.48
C SER A 146 -9.28 10.75 25.17
N PHE A 147 -9.32 10.03 24.04
CA PHE A 147 -9.08 10.60 22.70
C PHE A 147 -10.09 11.72 22.41
N GLN A 148 -11.38 11.40 22.50
CA GLN A 148 -12.46 12.36 22.20
C GLN A 148 -12.32 13.65 23.02
N ARG A 149 -12.14 13.53 24.34
CA ARG A 149 -11.96 14.68 25.22
C ARG A 149 -10.73 15.51 24.87
N SER A 150 -9.61 14.86 24.56
CA SER A 150 -8.35 15.54 24.25
C SER A 150 -8.48 16.31 22.94
N PHE A 151 -9.11 15.72 21.91
CA PHE A 151 -9.31 16.35 20.62
C PHE A 151 -10.31 17.51 20.73
N PHE A 152 -11.43 17.33 21.42
CA PHE A 152 -12.40 18.39 21.66
C PHE A 152 -11.75 19.60 22.34
N ASN A 153 -10.95 19.39 23.39
CA ASN A 153 -10.29 20.47 24.11
C ASN A 153 -9.27 21.20 23.21
N ALA A 154 -8.49 20.46 22.41
CA ALA A 154 -7.51 21.05 21.50
C ALA A 154 -8.19 21.86 20.38
N TYR A 155 -9.30 21.37 19.84
CA TYR A 155 -10.04 22.10 18.81
C TYR A 155 -10.70 23.36 19.36
N LYS A 156 -11.30 23.27 20.54
CA LYS A 156 -11.85 24.44 21.23
C LYS A 156 -10.80 25.52 21.49
N GLU A 157 -9.59 25.10 21.87
CA GLU A 157 -8.50 26.07 22.06
C GLU A 157 -8.04 26.68 20.74
N TYR A 158 -8.01 25.89 19.66
CA TYR A 158 -7.75 26.38 18.32
C TYR A 158 -8.77 27.45 17.89
N GLU A 159 -10.07 27.24 18.12
CA GLU A 159 -11.13 28.23 17.86
C GLU A 159 -10.93 29.51 18.70
N ASN A 160 -10.60 29.35 20.00
CA ASN A 160 -10.32 30.49 20.87
C ASN A 160 -9.15 31.32 20.37
N LEU A 161 -8.08 30.69 19.89
CA LEU A 161 -6.91 31.37 19.35
C LEU A 161 -7.20 32.11 18.03
N LEU A 162 -8.07 31.54 17.18
CA LEU A 162 -8.50 32.21 15.94
C LEU A 162 -9.35 33.47 16.22
N GLY A 163 -10.03 33.51 17.37
CA GLY A 163 -10.89 34.62 17.75
C GLY A 163 -12.17 34.71 16.92
N LYS A 164 -12.99 35.69 17.21
CA LYS A 164 -14.18 35.99 16.41
C LYS A 164 -13.79 36.83 15.20
N ASP A 165 -14.40 36.52 14.04
CA ASP A 165 -14.26 37.28 12.80
C ASP A 165 -12.82 37.46 12.30
N ASP A 166 -11.99 36.43 12.45
CA ASP A 166 -10.56 36.41 12.08
C ASP A 166 -9.71 37.48 12.80
N ASN A 167 -10.13 37.94 13.97
CA ASN A 167 -9.43 38.98 14.75
C ASN A 167 -8.51 38.41 15.84
N GLY A 168 -8.14 37.13 15.74
CA GLY A 168 -7.25 36.42 16.66
C GLY A 168 -5.87 36.17 16.12
N LEU A 169 -5.28 35.06 16.59
CA LEU A 169 -3.95 34.61 16.15
C LEU A 169 -3.98 34.16 14.69
N ALA A 170 -2.92 34.45 13.94
CA ALA A 170 -2.79 33.98 12.57
C ALA A 170 -2.97 32.46 12.47
N ARG A 171 -3.75 31.97 11.48
CA ARG A 171 -4.08 30.56 11.25
C ARG A 171 -2.84 29.67 11.21
N GLU A 172 -1.77 30.16 10.58
CA GLU A 172 -0.50 29.41 10.44
C GLU A 172 0.14 29.07 11.79
N LEU A 173 -0.14 29.84 12.84
CA LEU A 173 0.35 29.59 14.20
C LEU A 173 -0.71 28.93 15.10
N ALA A 174 -1.98 29.37 15.00
CA ALA A 174 -3.09 28.82 15.78
C ALA A 174 -3.20 27.29 15.62
N ARG A 175 -3.03 26.77 14.39
CA ARG A 175 -3.06 25.32 14.10
C ARG A 175 -2.03 24.48 14.85
N SER A 176 -1.01 25.09 15.44
CA SER A 176 0.05 24.37 16.14
C SER A 176 -0.43 23.65 17.42
N VAL A 177 -1.58 24.05 17.96
CA VAL A 177 -2.19 23.37 19.14
C VAL A 177 -2.97 22.12 18.76
N LEU A 178 -3.25 21.90 17.45
CA LEU A 178 -4.02 20.74 17.00
C LEU A 178 -3.18 19.46 17.02
N PRO A 179 -3.73 18.36 17.55
CA PRO A 179 -3.04 17.08 17.58
C PRO A 179 -2.96 16.43 16.18
N VAL A 180 -1.96 15.58 16.00
CA VAL A 180 -1.71 14.85 14.74
C VAL A 180 -2.79 13.84 14.35
N GLY A 181 -3.76 13.59 15.24
CA GLY A 181 -4.96 12.80 14.93
C GLY A 181 -5.97 13.53 14.02
N GLY A 182 -5.82 14.87 13.83
CA GLY A 182 -6.64 15.65 12.90
C GLY A 182 -6.48 15.15 11.46
N TYR A 183 -7.57 15.25 10.67
CA TYR A 183 -7.56 14.86 9.27
C TYR A 183 -6.97 15.95 8.39
N THR A 184 -6.23 15.52 7.36
CA THR A 184 -5.75 16.34 6.24
C THR A 184 -6.20 15.73 4.92
N GLU A 185 -6.20 16.52 3.84
CA GLU A 185 -6.52 16.05 2.49
C GLU A 185 -5.36 16.36 1.55
N LEU A 186 -5.11 15.47 0.60
CA LEU A 186 -4.06 15.65 -0.40
C LEU A 186 -4.38 14.95 -1.72
N TYR A 187 -3.80 15.47 -2.78
CA TYR A 187 -3.57 14.73 -4.00
C TYR A 187 -2.20 14.04 -3.92
N TRP A 188 -2.18 12.75 -4.24
CA TRP A 188 -0.97 11.94 -4.30
C TRP A 188 -0.87 11.26 -5.67
N LYS A 189 0.26 11.41 -6.35
CA LYS A 189 0.50 10.84 -7.67
C LYS A 189 1.84 10.14 -7.73
N ALA A 190 1.88 8.92 -8.28
CA ALA A 190 3.12 8.20 -8.56
C ALA A 190 2.97 7.34 -9.82
N ASN A 191 4.11 6.95 -10.41
CA ASN A 191 4.09 5.90 -11.40
C ASN A 191 3.76 4.53 -10.76
N LEU A 192 3.31 3.58 -11.58
CA LEU A 192 2.83 2.28 -11.11
C LEU A 192 3.90 1.50 -10.32
N LYS A 193 5.15 1.53 -10.75
CA LYS A 193 6.26 0.87 -10.03
C LYS A 193 6.41 1.40 -8.60
N ASN A 194 6.41 2.72 -8.44
CA ASN A 194 6.55 3.37 -7.13
C ASN A 194 5.30 3.20 -6.27
N PHE A 195 4.11 3.18 -6.90
CA PHE A 195 2.86 2.82 -6.23
C PHE A 195 2.91 1.39 -5.67
N LEU A 196 3.28 0.39 -6.47
CA LEU A 196 3.40 -1.00 -6.02
C LEU A 196 4.46 -1.16 -4.92
N HIS A 197 5.56 -0.40 -4.99
CA HIS A 197 6.54 -0.37 -3.90
C HIS A 197 5.95 0.18 -2.58
N MET A 198 5.16 1.25 -2.65
CA MET A 198 4.42 1.78 -1.51
C MET A 198 3.44 0.73 -0.97
N ALA A 199 2.64 0.13 -1.84
CA ALA A 199 1.66 -0.90 -1.48
C ALA A 199 2.34 -2.07 -0.74
N ARG A 200 3.45 -2.61 -1.26
CA ARG A 200 4.19 -3.69 -0.61
C ARG A 200 4.60 -3.36 0.82
N LEU A 201 5.11 -2.14 1.05
CA LEU A 201 5.60 -1.73 2.37
C LEU A 201 4.48 -1.35 3.33
N ARG A 202 3.34 -0.88 2.84
CA ARG A 202 2.25 -0.37 3.68
C ARG A 202 1.10 -1.34 3.86
N MET A 203 0.96 -2.34 2.99
CA MET A 203 0.06 -3.48 3.20
C MET A 203 0.71 -4.60 4.03
N ASP A 204 2.01 -4.49 4.33
CA ASP A 204 2.73 -5.44 5.18
C ASP A 204 2.10 -5.48 6.59
N PRO A 205 1.88 -6.67 7.18
CA PRO A 205 1.28 -6.81 8.53
C PRO A 205 2.06 -6.10 9.65
N HIS A 206 3.37 -5.82 9.46
CA HIS A 206 4.18 -5.07 10.43
C HIS A 206 4.03 -3.55 10.29
N ALA A 207 3.39 -3.05 9.24
CA ALA A 207 3.06 -1.63 9.13
C ALA A 207 1.95 -1.28 10.14
N GLN A 208 1.85 0.00 10.51
CA GLN A 208 0.77 0.46 11.37
C GLN A 208 -0.60 0.20 10.71
N TRP A 209 -1.58 -0.32 11.44
CA TRP A 209 -2.86 -0.74 10.89
C TRP A 209 -3.56 0.35 10.05
N GLU A 210 -3.58 1.58 10.52
CA GLU A 210 -4.25 2.68 9.82
C GLU A 210 -3.67 2.93 8.42
N ILE A 211 -2.35 2.90 8.24
CA ILE A 211 -1.75 3.05 6.91
C ILE A 211 -1.97 1.80 6.04
N GLN A 212 -2.10 0.60 6.65
CA GLN A 212 -2.46 -0.60 5.90
C GLN A 212 -3.83 -0.43 5.23
N GLU A 213 -4.84 0.07 5.95
CA GLU A 213 -6.19 0.28 5.42
C GLU A 213 -6.20 1.27 4.24
N PHE A 214 -5.47 2.38 4.33
CA PHE A 214 -5.31 3.29 3.19
C PHE A 214 -4.59 2.64 2.01
N ALA A 215 -3.53 1.89 2.26
CA ALA A 215 -2.78 1.21 1.20
C ALA A 215 -3.62 0.14 0.50
N ARG A 216 -4.44 -0.63 1.24
CA ARG A 216 -5.37 -1.62 0.69
C ARG A 216 -6.43 -0.94 -0.17
N ALA A 217 -7.07 0.12 0.33
CA ALA A 217 -8.07 0.87 -0.44
C ALA A 217 -7.47 1.46 -1.73
N MET A 218 -6.25 2.00 -1.69
CA MET A 218 -5.54 2.45 -2.89
C MET A 218 -5.29 1.29 -3.87
N TYR A 219 -4.86 0.13 -3.35
CA TYR A 219 -4.56 -1.04 -4.15
C TYR A 219 -5.82 -1.62 -4.82
N ASP A 220 -6.93 -1.69 -4.09
CA ASP A 220 -8.22 -2.19 -4.60
C ASP A 220 -8.76 -1.34 -5.75
N LEU A 221 -8.52 -0.03 -5.74
CA LEU A 221 -8.87 0.89 -6.84
C LEU A 221 -7.96 0.73 -8.07
N VAL A 222 -6.70 0.33 -7.88
CA VAL A 222 -5.72 0.17 -8.97
C VAL A 222 -5.79 -1.20 -9.63
N LYS A 223 -6.05 -2.26 -8.84
CA LYS A 223 -6.05 -3.65 -9.32
C LYS A 223 -6.93 -3.89 -10.57
N PRO A 224 -8.14 -3.31 -10.69
CA PRO A 224 -8.94 -3.46 -11.92
C PRO A 224 -8.36 -2.79 -13.16
N LEU A 225 -7.46 -1.81 -13.01
CA LEU A 225 -6.82 -1.07 -14.12
C LEU A 225 -5.60 -1.80 -14.68
N PHE A 226 -4.91 -2.56 -13.82
CA PHE A 226 -3.67 -3.27 -14.12
C PHE A 226 -3.74 -4.71 -13.57
N PRO A 227 -4.72 -5.53 -14.00
CA PRO A 227 -4.95 -6.85 -13.42
C PRO A 227 -3.75 -7.78 -13.51
N GLU A 228 -3.05 -7.83 -14.65
CA GLU A 228 -1.89 -8.71 -14.84
C GLU A 228 -0.65 -8.23 -14.08
N ALA A 229 -0.42 -6.91 -14.04
CA ALA A 229 0.68 -6.34 -13.27
C ALA A 229 0.46 -6.52 -11.76
N CYS A 230 -0.77 -6.34 -11.27
CA CYS A 230 -1.11 -6.55 -9.86
C CYS A 230 -1.01 -8.04 -9.49
N GLN A 231 -1.46 -8.96 -10.34
CA GLN A 231 -1.30 -10.39 -10.09
C GLN A 231 0.19 -10.78 -10.04
N ALA A 232 1.02 -10.27 -10.96
CA ALA A 232 2.45 -10.50 -10.93
C ALA A 232 3.11 -9.90 -9.67
N PHE A 233 2.66 -8.73 -9.22
CA PHE A 233 3.11 -8.11 -7.97
C PHE A 233 2.75 -8.97 -6.75
N GLU A 234 1.52 -9.47 -6.67
CA GLU A 234 1.08 -10.37 -5.59
C GLU A 234 1.96 -11.63 -5.54
N ASP A 235 2.22 -12.25 -6.67
CA ASP A 235 2.99 -13.50 -6.77
C ASP A 235 4.49 -13.31 -6.44
N TYR A 236 5.12 -12.25 -6.96
CA TYR A 236 6.59 -12.12 -6.92
C TYR A 236 7.11 -11.11 -5.90
N GLN A 237 6.26 -10.24 -5.36
CA GLN A 237 6.70 -9.21 -4.43
C GLN A 237 5.92 -9.21 -3.11
N GLN A 238 4.58 -9.26 -3.14
CA GLN A 238 3.75 -9.16 -1.94
C GLN A 238 3.79 -10.46 -1.12
N ASN A 239 3.61 -11.60 -1.78
CA ASN A 239 3.55 -12.92 -1.14
C ASN A 239 4.86 -13.71 -1.28
N SER A 240 5.92 -13.07 -1.76
CA SER A 240 7.22 -13.72 -1.91
C SER A 240 8.06 -13.60 -0.63
N MET A 241 8.93 -14.59 -0.42
CA MET A 241 9.92 -14.56 0.64
C MET A 241 11.31 -14.35 0.04
N ARG A 242 12.11 -13.47 0.66
CA ARG A 242 13.53 -13.32 0.33
C ARG A 242 14.37 -14.04 1.36
N LEU A 243 15.26 -14.90 0.90
CA LEU A 243 16.23 -15.56 1.74
C LEU A 243 17.61 -14.88 1.60
N SER A 244 18.27 -14.65 2.70
CA SER A 244 19.67 -14.21 2.73
C SER A 244 20.60 -15.36 2.34
N LYS A 245 21.85 -15.04 2.00
CA LYS A 245 22.87 -16.07 1.71
C LYS A 245 23.00 -17.10 2.84
N MET A 246 22.99 -16.66 4.09
CA MET A 246 23.11 -17.56 5.24
C MET A 246 21.90 -18.49 5.41
N GLU A 247 20.70 -17.99 5.16
CA GLU A 247 19.48 -18.79 5.17
C GLU A 247 19.46 -19.79 4.01
N ILE A 248 19.91 -19.38 2.82
CA ILE A 248 20.10 -20.29 1.68
C ILE A 248 21.10 -21.39 2.02
N ASP A 249 22.25 -21.07 2.63
CA ASP A 249 23.24 -22.06 3.06
C ASP A 249 22.68 -23.02 4.11
N LEU A 250 21.79 -22.55 4.99
CA LEU A 250 21.08 -23.41 5.94
C LEU A 250 20.08 -24.32 5.24
N VAL A 251 19.27 -23.79 4.32
CA VAL A 251 18.31 -24.55 3.51
C VAL A 251 19.02 -25.67 2.75
N LYS A 252 20.17 -25.38 2.12
CA LYS A 252 21.02 -26.39 1.45
C LYS A 252 21.42 -27.57 2.34
N ARG A 253 21.70 -27.28 3.61
CA ARG A 253 22.07 -28.34 4.59
C ARG A 253 20.88 -29.17 5.05
N LEU A 254 19.69 -28.55 5.11
CA LEU A 254 18.46 -29.20 5.57
C LEU A 254 17.78 -30.00 4.47
N LEU A 255 17.95 -29.61 3.21
CA LEU A 255 17.35 -30.33 2.08
C LEU A 255 18.15 -31.58 1.72
N ASN A 256 17.50 -32.73 1.71
CA ASN A 256 18.07 -33.95 1.19
C ASN A 256 18.09 -33.89 -0.35
N LYS A 257 19.29 -33.81 -0.93
CA LYS A 257 19.53 -33.64 -2.36
C LYS A 257 18.79 -34.66 -3.23
N THR A 258 18.69 -35.91 -2.80
CA THR A 258 18.10 -37.00 -3.55
C THR A 258 16.60 -36.81 -3.77
N THR A 259 15.85 -36.38 -2.77
CA THR A 259 14.38 -36.18 -2.85
C THR A 259 13.99 -35.03 -3.80
N TRP A 260 14.82 -34.03 -3.92
CA TRP A 260 14.57 -32.88 -4.83
C TRP A 260 14.92 -33.21 -6.28
N LEU A 261 15.99 -33.97 -6.51
CA LEU A 261 16.36 -34.42 -7.86
C LEU A 261 15.31 -35.37 -8.43
N ASP A 262 14.77 -36.28 -7.63
CA ASP A 262 13.71 -37.19 -8.02
C ASP A 262 12.43 -36.45 -8.43
N LEU A 263 12.08 -35.38 -7.71
CA LEU A 263 10.95 -34.48 -8.04
C LEU A 263 11.19 -33.66 -9.33
N ILE A 264 12.44 -33.28 -9.60
CA ILE A 264 12.81 -32.48 -10.77
C ILE A 264 12.92 -33.35 -12.03
N GLU A 265 13.38 -34.63 -11.89
CA GLU A 265 13.61 -35.55 -12.99
C GLU A 265 12.34 -36.27 -13.47
N ASP A 266 11.27 -36.29 -12.69
CA ASP A 266 10.00 -36.91 -13.12
C ASP A 266 9.29 -36.03 -14.17
N GLN A 267 9.62 -36.25 -15.44
CA GLN A 267 9.02 -35.52 -16.58
C GLN A 267 7.50 -35.64 -16.67
N ARG A 268 6.89 -36.71 -16.09
CA ARG A 268 5.43 -36.88 -16.06
C ARG A 268 4.77 -35.93 -15.08
N SER A 269 5.53 -35.39 -14.11
CA SER A 269 5.06 -34.44 -13.12
C SER A 269 5.19 -32.97 -13.55
N GLU A 270 6.03 -32.64 -14.56
CA GLU A 270 6.31 -31.24 -14.94
C GLU A 270 5.09 -30.46 -15.37
N ASP A 271 4.31 -30.97 -16.31
CA ASP A 271 3.08 -30.29 -16.75
C ASP A 271 2.01 -30.31 -15.64
N GLY A 272 2.00 -31.34 -14.81
CA GLY A 272 1.13 -31.45 -13.63
C GLY A 272 1.48 -30.44 -12.55
N ILE A 273 2.76 -30.31 -12.21
CA ILE A 273 3.25 -29.33 -11.20
C ILE A 273 3.02 -27.90 -11.72
N ALA A 274 3.44 -27.59 -12.93
CA ALA A 274 3.24 -26.27 -13.53
C ALA A 274 1.76 -25.88 -13.47
N LYS A 275 0.86 -26.76 -13.90
CA LYS A 275 -0.58 -26.53 -13.89
C LYS A 275 -1.16 -26.41 -12.47
N ALA A 276 -0.72 -27.25 -11.54
CA ALA A 276 -1.21 -27.25 -10.15
C ALA A 276 -0.86 -25.96 -9.40
N TYR A 277 0.30 -25.38 -9.70
CA TYR A 277 0.79 -24.16 -9.06
C TYR A 277 0.66 -22.89 -9.93
N GLY A 278 -0.01 -22.99 -11.08
CA GLY A 278 -0.22 -21.83 -11.98
C GLY A 278 1.05 -21.29 -12.61
N LEU A 279 2.12 -22.09 -12.70
CA LEU A 279 3.39 -21.69 -13.28
C LEU A 279 3.41 -21.92 -14.80
N SER A 280 4.03 -21.00 -15.54
CA SER A 280 4.41 -21.29 -16.92
C SER A 280 5.60 -22.28 -16.98
N LYS A 281 5.80 -22.95 -18.10
CA LYS A 281 6.97 -23.82 -18.32
C LYS A 281 8.30 -23.09 -18.06
N ARG A 282 8.36 -21.81 -18.41
CA ARG A 282 9.54 -20.96 -18.17
C ARG A 282 9.78 -20.73 -16.68
N GLU A 283 8.73 -20.40 -15.91
CA GLU A 283 8.82 -20.21 -14.47
C GLU A 283 9.25 -21.48 -13.75
N LEU A 284 8.70 -22.62 -14.16
CA LEU A 284 9.12 -23.91 -13.61
C LEU A 284 10.60 -24.21 -13.90
N ASN A 285 11.08 -23.93 -15.12
CA ASN A 285 12.49 -24.14 -15.46
C ASN A 285 13.42 -23.18 -14.70
N GLU A 286 13.05 -21.91 -14.53
CA GLU A 286 13.81 -20.97 -13.70
C GLU A 286 13.84 -21.40 -12.22
N PHE A 287 12.72 -21.94 -11.70
CA PHE A 287 12.68 -22.51 -10.36
C PHE A 287 13.59 -23.72 -10.21
N LYS A 288 13.59 -24.63 -11.18
CA LYS A 288 14.51 -25.77 -11.21
C LYS A 288 15.98 -25.34 -11.20
N THR A 289 16.33 -24.37 -12.02
CA THR A 289 17.69 -23.80 -12.05
C THR A 289 18.07 -23.24 -10.68
N LYS A 290 17.19 -22.48 -10.05
CA LYS A 290 17.43 -21.97 -8.68
C LYS A 290 17.62 -23.08 -7.67
N LEU A 291 16.89 -24.20 -7.78
CA LEU A 291 17.04 -25.37 -6.89
C LEU A 291 18.35 -26.11 -7.14
N LEU A 292 18.80 -26.22 -8.41
CA LEU A 292 20.07 -26.86 -8.74
C LEU A 292 21.28 -26.03 -8.25
N ASP A 293 21.13 -24.72 -8.22
CA ASP A 293 22.12 -23.79 -7.67
C ASP A 293 22.12 -23.73 -6.14
N LEU A 294 21.07 -24.30 -5.49
CA LEU A 294 21.00 -24.56 -4.05
C LEU A 294 21.75 -25.85 -3.68
#